data_2d5c87dd6c0baf5c5e7cdf504edf024e
#
_entry.id   2d5c87dd6c0baf5c5e7cdf504edf024e
#
_cell.length_a   1.000
_cell.length_b   1.000
_cell.length_c   1.000
_cell.angle_alpha   90.00
_cell.angle_beta   90.00
_cell.angle_gamma   90.00
#
_symmetry.space_group_name_H-M   'P 1'
#
loop_
_entity.id
_entity.type
_entity.pdbx_description
1 polymer ?
#
loop_
_entity_poly.entity_id
_entity_poly.type
_entity_poly.pdbx_seq_one_letter_code
_entity_poly.pdbx_strand_id
1 'polypeptide(L)'
;MSAMSERTRLGLDILGAATLAGVLGDALLRAAPWGLNAFLCTVVLIAAAWWLVRRHHVAVTRDALWLAGAALLIASNFLARDATILHLFDAVGLVILLAVASLSLKGVALRGRQAWHYVHAGIAGALDAWLGVIPLVGHDVTWRELPSEGRMRQVRGAALGAALAFPLLVVFGGLFTSADSVFGTVVAGAFDVDFGDLLSHVVLFAVWGALVAGYFRGALIRSLVPASEGESGLSLGIIPVATALGLVDLLFLVFVVIQLRYLFGGATLVLAAGGLTYAEYARRGFFELVTASALVLPLLTGADWLLRHEPAEHQRTFRQLATVLLLLLAVVMASALERMRLYVSAYGLSEIRLYSTAFMLYLAGVAAWFGWTALRGQRRRFAFGVLVQGFVVLGGLHLLNPDAVIVRTNLARPPVERPFDGWYAASLSADAVPVLLRAYPRLDATARCTVAAGLLRQRARLDHADWRSWNFARHTARRLLRDQAARLHTELCPVRHS
;
A
#
# COMPACT_ATOMS: atom_id res chain seq x y z
N MET A 1 -48.47 -4.73 -11.88
CA MET A 1 -47.11 -4.20 -11.71
C MET A 1 -46.36 -5.16 -10.77
N SER A 2 -45.51 -6.02 -11.30
CA SER A 2 -44.68 -6.86 -10.44
C SER A 2 -43.70 -5.96 -9.66
N ALA A 3 -43.66 -6.13 -8.34
CA ALA A 3 -42.72 -5.39 -7.52
C ALA A 3 -41.29 -5.76 -7.96
N MET A 4 -40.44 -4.77 -8.17
CA MET A 4 -39.02 -4.95 -8.51
C MET A 4 -38.35 -5.80 -7.42
N SER A 5 -37.57 -6.80 -7.81
CA SER A 5 -36.89 -7.70 -6.88
C SER A 5 -35.85 -6.93 -6.01
N GLU A 6 -35.66 -7.39 -4.78
CA GLU A 6 -34.66 -6.78 -3.87
C GLU A 6 -33.24 -6.80 -4.48
N ARG A 7 -32.93 -7.86 -5.21
CA ARG A 7 -31.63 -8.01 -5.89
C ARG A 7 -31.45 -6.94 -6.97
N THR A 8 -32.48 -6.70 -7.80
CA THR A 8 -32.43 -5.64 -8.80
C THR A 8 -32.33 -4.25 -8.18
N ARG A 9 -33.06 -3.98 -7.07
CA ARG A 9 -32.91 -2.71 -6.32
C ARG A 9 -31.52 -2.50 -5.80
N LEU A 10 -30.97 -3.51 -5.12
CA LEU A 10 -29.60 -3.44 -4.59
C LEU A 10 -28.59 -3.23 -5.73
N GLY A 11 -28.73 -3.96 -6.83
CA GLY A 11 -27.88 -3.80 -8.01
C GLY A 11 -27.89 -2.38 -8.59
N LEU A 12 -29.07 -1.76 -8.70
CA LEU A 12 -29.22 -0.38 -9.17
C LEU A 12 -28.65 0.64 -8.21
N ASP A 13 -28.86 0.45 -6.90
CA ASP A 13 -28.29 1.32 -5.88
C ASP A 13 -26.75 1.21 -5.84
N ILE A 14 -26.18 0.01 -6.08
CA ILE A 14 -24.73 -0.18 -6.25
C ILE A 14 -24.22 0.57 -7.49
N LEU A 15 -24.93 0.48 -8.63
CA LEU A 15 -24.55 1.21 -9.84
C LEU A 15 -24.62 2.73 -9.63
N GLY A 16 -25.61 3.23 -8.91
CA GLY A 16 -25.74 4.64 -8.54
C GLY A 16 -24.56 5.11 -7.67
N ALA A 17 -24.24 4.34 -6.63
CA ALA A 17 -23.10 4.63 -5.75
C ALA A 17 -21.76 4.56 -6.52
N ALA A 18 -21.61 3.59 -7.41
CA ALA A 18 -20.44 3.43 -8.26
C ALA A 18 -20.27 4.56 -9.28
N THR A 19 -21.37 5.02 -9.87
CA THR A 19 -21.36 6.20 -10.76
C THR A 19 -20.89 7.46 -10.01
N LEU A 20 -21.43 7.71 -8.82
CA LEU A 20 -20.96 8.81 -7.97
C LEU A 20 -19.48 8.68 -7.61
N ALA A 21 -19.06 7.48 -7.20
CA ALA A 21 -17.67 7.21 -6.88
C ALA A 21 -16.74 7.33 -8.10
N GLY A 22 -17.21 6.96 -9.29
CA GLY A 22 -16.49 7.15 -10.55
C GLY A 22 -16.25 8.63 -10.86
N VAL A 23 -17.31 9.46 -10.76
CA VAL A 23 -17.22 10.92 -10.97
C VAL A 23 -16.27 11.55 -9.95
N LEU A 24 -16.43 11.22 -8.66
CA LEU A 24 -15.59 11.78 -7.61
C LEU A 24 -14.15 11.23 -7.68
N GLY A 25 -13.97 9.97 -8.08
CA GLY A 25 -12.65 9.37 -8.30
C GLY A 25 -11.89 10.07 -9.43
N ASP A 26 -12.53 10.31 -10.57
CA ASP A 26 -11.93 11.10 -11.65
C ASP A 26 -11.63 12.53 -11.21
N ALA A 27 -12.59 13.21 -10.59
CA ALA A 27 -12.43 14.59 -10.17
C ALA A 27 -11.36 14.77 -9.10
N LEU A 28 -11.21 13.85 -8.15
CA LEU A 28 -10.30 13.98 -7.02
C LEU A 28 -8.94 13.36 -7.25
N LEU A 29 -8.87 12.10 -7.74
CA LEU A 29 -7.61 11.34 -7.76
C LEU A 29 -6.68 11.66 -8.94
N ARG A 30 -7.13 12.50 -9.87
CA ARG A 30 -6.30 13.03 -10.95
C ARG A 30 -5.16 13.91 -10.43
N ALA A 31 -5.42 14.66 -9.36
CA ALA A 31 -4.40 15.51 -8.76
C ALA A 31 -3.39 14.69 -7.96
N ALA A 32 -2.12 14.80 -8.33
CA ALA A 32 -1.00 14.20 -7.61
C ALA A 32 -0.06 15.31 -7.09
N PRO A 33 0.64 15.02 -6.02
CA PRO A 33 0.64 13.85 -5.15
C PRO A 33 -0.59 13.80 -4.23
N TRP A 34 -1.00 12.60 -3.80
CA TRP A 34 -2.19 12.41 -2.98
C TRP A 34 -2.09 13.10 -1.61
N GLY A 35 -3.24 13.56 -1.13
CA GLY A 35 -3.41 14.28 0.13
C GLY A 35 -4.89 14.28 0.50
N LEU A 36 -5.52 15.45 0.51
CA LEU A 36 -6.94 15.63 0.81
C LEU A 36 -7.85 14.79 -0.11
N ASN A 37 -7.49 14.65 -1.36
CA ASN A 37 -8.20 13.82 -2.33
C ASN A 37 -8.32 12.34 -1.92
N ALA A 38 -7.24 11.70 -1.48
CA ALA A 38 -7.27 10.31 -1.03
C ALA A 38 -8.14 10.14 0.23
N PHE A 39 -8.06 11.09 1.16
CA PHE A 39 -8.93 11.13 2.34
C PHE A 39 -10.41 11.25 1.95
N LEU A 40 -10.75 12.21 1.11
CA LEU A 40 -12.13 12.43 0.65
C LEU A 40 -12.69 11.21 -0.09
N CYS A 41 -11.89 10.57 -0.98
CA CYS A 41 -12.31 9.34 -1.65
C CYS A 41 -12.60 8.21 -0.66
N THR A 42 -11.78 8.05 0.38
CA THR A 42 -12.04 7.06 1.43
C THR A 42 -13.33 7.36 2.18
N VAL A 43 -13.59 8.64 2.52
CA VAL A 43 -14.85 9.06 3.15
C VAL A 43 -16.04 8.73 2.26
N VAL A 44 -15.98 9.03 0.96
CA VAL A 44 -17.04 8.73 -0.01
C VAL A 44 -17.32 7.23 -0.09
N LEU A 45 -16.30 6.39 -0.15
CA LEU A 45 -16.45 4.93 -0.19
C LEU A 45 -17.11 4.39 1.08
N ILE A 46 -16.71 4.88 2.24
CA ILE A 46 -17.32 4.49 3.53
C ILE A 46 -18.77 4.98 3.62
N ALA A 47 -19.04 6.20 3.19
CA ALA A 47 -20.40 6.75 3.16
C ALA A 47 -21.32 5.95 2.21
N ALA A 48 -20.83 5.59 1.02
CA ALA A 48 -21.54 4.75 0.07
C ALA A 48 -21.83 3.35 0.65
N ALA A 49 -20.83 2.72 1.28
CA ALA A 49 -21.01 1.43 1.95
C ALA A 49 -22.06 1.50 3.05
N TRP A 50 -21.98 2.54 3.90
CA TRP A 50 -22.91 2.78 4.99
C TRP A 50 -24.34 3.02 4.49
N TRP A 51 -24.50 3.82 3.43
CA TRP A 51 -25.78 4.08 2.81
C TRP A 51 -26.42 2.80 2.25
N LEU A 52 -25.65 1.98 1.48
CA LEU A 52 -26.11 0.71 0.95
C LEU A 52 -26.55 -0.26 2.05
N VAL A 53 -25.74 -0.41 3.09
CA VAL A 53 -26.02 -1.27 4.25
C VAL A 53 -27.31 -0.84 4.95
N ARG A 54 -27.50 0.46 5.20
CA ARG A 54 -28.69 0.98 5.88
C ARG A 54 -29.94 0.84 5.03
N ARG A 55 -29.84 1.15 3.74
CA ARG A 55 -30.97 1.12 2.81
C ARG A 55 -31.51 -0.29 2.56
N HIS A 56 -30.62 -1.27 2.54
CA HIS A 56 -30.98 -2.67 2.27
C HIS A 56 -31.00 -3.54 3.53
N HIS A 57 -30.92 -2.94 4.72
CA HIS A 57 -30.98 -3.63 6.02
C HIS A 57 -29.97 -4.79 6.15
N VAL A 58 -28.78 -4.65 5.53
CA VAL A 58 -27.73 -5.67 5.58
C VAL A 58 -27.18 -5.77 7.01
N ALA A 59 -27.20 -6.96 7.59
CA ALA A 59 -26.62 -7.20 8.89
C ALA A 59 -25.08 -7.17 8.80
N VAL A 60 -24.48 -6.17 9.42
CA VAL A 60 -23.01 -6.03 9.49
C VAL A 60 -22.49 -6.36 10.89
N THR A 61 -21.29 -6.93 10.93
CA THR A 61 -20.62 -7.20 12.19
C THR A 61 -20.12 -5.90 12.83
N ARG A 62 -19.91 -5.91 14.17
CA ARG A 62 -19.24 -4.79 14.86
C ARG A 62 -17.85 -4.51 14.32
N ASP A 63 -17.19 -5.53 13.77
CA ASP A 63 -15.88 -5.39 13.17
C ASP A 63 -15.88 -4.41 11.98
N ALA A 64 -16.99 -4.29 11.23
CA ALA A 64 -17.13 -3.35 10.12
C ALA A 64 -16.95 -1.87 10.55
N LEU A 65 -17.46 -1.52 11.73
CA LEU A 65 -17.29 -0.15 12.28
C LEU A 65 -15.82 0.12 12.65
N TRP A 66 -15.15 -0.85 13.25
CA TRP A 66 -13.72 -0.75 13.56
C TRP A 66 -12.86 -0.64 12.30
N LEU A 67 -13.20 -1.40 11.25
CA LEU A 67 -12.51 -1.32 9.97
C LEU A 67 -12.73 0.03 9.28
N ALA A 68 -13.94 0.57 9.32
CA ALA A 68 -14.23 1.90 8.80
C ALA A 68 -13.44 2.98 9.55
N GLY A 69 -13.38 2.90 10.88
CA GLY A 69 -12.55 3.78 11.71
C GLY A 69 -11.06 3.67 11.40
N ALA A 70 -10.55 2.44 11.23
CA ALA A 70 -9.16 2.20 10.84
C ALA A 70 -8.87 2.74 9.43
N ALA A 71 -9.79 2.60 8.48
CA ALA A 71 -9.63 3.15 7.13
C ALA A 71 -9.59 4.69 7.14
N LEU A 72 -10.44 5.34 7.94
CA LEU A 72 -10.39 6.80 8.11
C LEU A 72 -9.09 7.25 8.77
N LEU A 73 -8.60 6.50 9.76
CA LEU A 73 -7.33 6.80 10.42
C LEU A 73 -6.15 6.70 9.43
N ILE A 74 -6.09 5.64 8.61
CA ILE A 74 -5.05 5.51 7.59
C ILE A 74 -5.21 6.58 6.51
N ALA A 75 -6.43 6.86 6.05
CA ALA A 75 -6.66 7.92 5.08
C ALA A 75 -6.26 9.30 5.62
N SER A 76 -6.39 9.56 6.92
CA SER A 76 -5.93 10.80 7.56
C SER A 76 -4.40 10.98 7.50
N ASN A 77 -3.65 9.90 7.36
CA ASN A 77 -2.20 9.97 7.20
C ASN A 77 -1.78 10.73 5.93
N PHE A 78 -2.57 10.60 4.84
CA PHE A 78 -2.36 11.39 3.62
C PHE A 78 -2.49 12.89 3.85
N LEU A 79 -3.25 13.31 4.86
CA LEU A 79 -3.35 14.73 5.25
C LEU A 79 -2.16 15.19 6.10
N ALA A 80 -1.51 14.27 6.80
CA ALA A 80 -0.50 14.62 7.80
C ALA A 80 0.91 14.68 7.21
N ARG A 81 1.31 13.68 6.43
CA ARG A 81 2.67 13.45 5.92
C ARG A 81 2.75 13.58 4.40
N ASP A 82 3.98 13.82 3.89
CA ASP A 82 4.24 13.95 2.46
C ASP A 82 5.18 12.86 1.92
N ALA A 83 5.76 12.03 2.81
CA ALA A 83 6.70 10.99 2.40
C ALA A 83 6.05 9.97 1.45
N THR A 84 6.54 9.87 0.21
CA THR A 84 5.96 9.04 -0.86
C THR A 84 5.87 7.57 -0.49
N ILE A 85 6.90 7.04 0.20
CA ILE A 85 6.92 5.63 0.62
C ILE A 85 5.85 5.35 1.69
N LEU A 86 5.60 6.31 2.61
CA LEU A 86 4.51 6.17 3.57
C LEU A 86 3.15 6.16 2.87
N HIS A 87 2.93 7.04 1.88
CA HIS A 87 1.70 7.05 1.10
C HIS A 87 1.46 5.73 0.36
N LEU A 88 2.53 5.09 -0.14
CA LEU A 88 2.42 3.75 -0.74
C LEU A 88 1.96 2.72 0.31
N PHE A 89 2.53 2.74 1.51
CA PHE A 89 2.11 1.83 2.60
C PHE A 89 0.69 2.12 3.09
N ASP A 90 0.28 3.39 3.16
CA ASP A 90 -1.10 3.78 3.47
C ASP A 90 -2.08 3.25 2.41
N ALA A 91 -1.75 3.39 1.13
CA ALA A 91 -2.56 2.86 0.04
C ALA A 91 -2.71 1.33 0.11
N VAL A 92 -1.59 0.60 0.33
CA VAL A 92 -1.61 -0.85 0.56
C VAL A 92 -2.44 -1.20 1.80
N GLY A 93 -2.28 -0.45 2.89
CA GLY A 93 -3.08 -0.62 4.11
C GLY A 93 -4.58 -0.44 3.87
N LEU A 94 -4.99 0.57 3.09
CA LEU A 94 -6.39 0.78 2.70
C LEU A 94 -6.92 -0.38 1.85
N VAL A 95 -6.15 -0.88 0.89
CA VAL A 95 -6.53 -2.05 0.07
C VAL A 95 -6.73 -3.29 0.94
N ILE A 96 -5.83 -3.55 1.89
CA ILE A 96 -5.95 -4.65 2.84
C ILE A 96 -7.22 -4.48 3.70
N LEU A 97 -7.49 -3.27 4.21
CA LEU A 97 -8.70 -3.01 4.98
C LEU A 97 -9.97 -3.23 4.17
N LEU A 98 -10.01 -2.81 2.90
CA LEU A 98 -11.14 -3.07 2.00
C LEU A 98 -11.34 -4.58 1.79
N ALA A 99 -10.27 -5.33 1.54
CA ALA A 99 -10.35 -6.79 1.40
C ALA A 99 -10.93 -7.45 2.67
N VAL A 100 -10.45 -7.04 3.84
CA VAL A 100 -10.94 -7.55 5.13
C VAL A 100 -12.37 -7.06 5.41
N ALA A 101 -12.72 -5.84 5.04
CA ALA A 101 -14.08 -5.29 5.20
C ALA A 101 -15.12 -6.07 4.39
N SER A 102 -14.76 -6.63 3.24
CA SER A 102 -15.66 -7.47 2.45
C SER A 102 -16.15 -8.71 3.24
N LEU A 103 -15.32 -9.27 4.13
CA LEU A 103 -15.72 -10.38 5.02
C LEU A 103 -16.74 -9.91 6.06
N SER A 104 -16.51 -8.75 6.68
CA SER A 104 -17.40 -8.19 7.69
C SER A 104 -18.78 -7.81 7.11
N LEU A 105 -18.82 -7.33 5.87
CA LEU A 105 -20.07 -7.04 5.15
C LEU A 105 -20.85 -8.32 4.82
N LYS A 106 -20.19 -9.47 4.67
CA LYS A 106 -20.82 -10.80 4.53
C LYS A 106 -21.25 -11.42 5.87
N GLY A 107 -21.17 -10.68 6.97
CA GLY A 107 -21.51 -11.18 8.31
C GLY A 107 -20.46 -12.10 8.93
N VAL A 108 -19.26 -12.18 8.34
CA VAL A 108 -18.18 -13.04 8.83
C VAL A 108 -17.37 -12.29 9.88
N ALA A 109 -17.31 -12.81 11.10
CA ALA A 109 -16.45 -12.26 12.16
C ALA A 109 -14.96 -12.43 11.79
N LEU A 110 -14.16 -11.38 12.00
CA LEU A 110 -12.74 -11.39 11.65
C LEU A 110 -11.90 -12.19 12.64
N ARG A 111 -12.18 -11.99 13.94
CA ARG A 111 -11.42 -12.66 14.99
C ARG A 111 -11.64 -14.17 14.95
N GLY A 112 -10.55 -14.92 15.02
CA GLY A 112 -10.60 -16.38 15.06
C GLY A 112 -10.62 -17.06 13.69
N ARG A 113 -10.32 -16.35 12.60
CA ARG A 113 -10.13 -16.95 11.27
C ARG A 113 -8.66 -17.31 11.04
N GLN A 114 -8.43 -18.36 10.26
CA GLN A 114 -7.09 -18.76 9.83
C GLN A 114 -6.55 -17.82 8.77
N ALA A 115 -5.24 -17.77 8.59
CA ALA A 115 -4.57 -16.89 7.62
C ALA A 115 -5.11 -17.05 6.18
N TRP A 116 -5.44 -18.28 5.78
CA TRP A 116 -6.01 -18.57 4.46
C TRP A 116 -7.28 -17.76 4.15
N HIS A 117 -8.15 -17.55 5.12
CA HIS A 117 -9.39 -16.78 4.91
C HIS A 117 -9.10 -15.31 4.54
N TYR A 118 -8.04 -14.71 5.09
CA TYR A 118 -7.64 -13.35 4.75
C TYR A 118 -7.01 -13.29 3.35
N VAL A 119 -6.19 -14.28 3.00
CA VAL A 119 -5.61 -14.39 1.64
C VAL A 119 -6.73 -14.58 0.62
N HIS A 120 -7.65 -15.51 0.88
CA HIS A 120 -8.81 -15.74 0.03
C HIS A 120 -9.66 -14.47 -0.12
N ALA A 121 -9.91 -13.74 0.97
CA ALA A 121 -10.67 -12.48 0.93
C ALA A 121 -9.95 -11.42 0.08
N GLY A 122 -8.62 -11.34 0.16
CA GLY A 122 -7.82 -10.45 -0.69
C GLY A 122 -7.96 -10.79 -2.18
N ILE A 123 -7.79 -12.06 -2.53
CA ILE A 123 -7.90 -12.53 -3.92
C ILE A 123 -9.35 -12.35 -4.43
N ALA A 124 -10.34 -12.80 -3.65
CA ALA A 124 -11.74 -12.67 -4.01
C ALA A 124 -12.15 -11.21 -4.16
N GLY A 125 -11.74 -10.35 -3.22
CA GLY A 125 -12.04 -8.92 -3.26
C GLY A 125 -11.41 -8.21 -4.47
N ALA A 126 -10.18 -8.58 -4.84
CA ALA A 126 -9.52 -8.07 -6.04
C ALA A 126 -10.25 -8.51 -7.32
N LEU A 127 -10.58 -9.80 -7.44
CA LEU A 127 -11.33 -10.31 -8.60
C LEU A 127 -12.73 -9.74 -8.68
N ASP A 128 -13.42 -9.61 -7.54
CA ASP A 128 -14.72 -8.97 -7.47
C ASP A 128 -14.64 -7.50 -7.92
N ALA A 129 -13.66 -6.73 -7.46
CA ALA A 129 -13.48 -5.35 -7.86
C ALA A 129 -13.24 -5.22 -9.37
N TRP A 130 -12.38 -6.04 -9.95
CA TRP A 130 -12.04 -5.96 -11.38
C TRP A 130 -13.12 -6.47 -12.31
N LEU A 131 -13.77 -7.59 -11.98
CA LEU A 131 -14.66 -8.32 -12.89
C LEU A 131 -16.14 -8.27 -12.46
N GLY A 132 -16.44 -7.89 -11.22
CA GLY A 132 -17.76 -7.98 -10.63
C GLY A 132 -18.80 -7.06 -11.27
N VAL A 133 -18.40 -5.99 -11.94
CA VAL A 133 -19.31 -5.12 -12.69
C VAL A 133 -20.02 -5.86 -13.85
N ILE A 134 -19.33 -6.84 -14.48
CA ILE A 134 -19.88 -7.60 -15.61
C ILE A 134 -21.13 -8.39 -15.20
N PRO A 135 -21.07 -9.29 -14.19
CA PRO A 135 -22.26 -10.00 -13.76
C PRO A 135 -23.25 -9.10 -13.01
N LEU A 136 -22.85 -7.97 -12.43
CA LEU A 136 -23.79 -6.99 -11.87
C LEU A 136 -24.75 -6.48 -12.93
N VAL A 137 -24.21 -6.04 -14.05
CA VAL A 137 -25.01 -5.49 -15.17
C VAL A 137 -25.72 -6.59 -15.96
N GLY A 138 -25.11 -7.76 -16.16
CA GLY A 138 -25.63 -8.83 -17.01
C GLY A 138 -26.62 -9.76 -16.32
N HIS A 139 -26.49 -9.99 -15.01
CA HIS A 139 -27.28 -11.03 -14.31
C HIS A 139 -27.97 -10.53 -13.04
N ASP A 140 -27.35 -9.62 -12.26
CA ASP A 140 -27.92 -9.23 -10.96
C ASP A 140 -29.00 -8.18 -11.10
N VAL A 141 -28.89 -7.30 -12.10
CA VAL A 141 -29.91 -6.33 -12.46
C VAL A 141 -30.82 -6.90 -13.54
N THR A 142 -32.06 -7.22 -13.18
CA THR A 142 -33.07 -7.65 -14.14
C THR A 142 -33.71 -6.42 -14.80
N TRP A 143 -33.15 -5.99 -15.91
CA TRP A 143 -33.56 -4.77 -16.63
C TRP A 143 -35.02 -4.77 -17.05
N ARG A 144 -35.66 -5.96 -17.19
CA ARG A 144 -37.08 -6.13 -17.54
C ARG A 144 -38.04 -5.76 -16.41
N GLU A 145 -37.58 -5.80 -15.15
CA GLU A 145 -38.42 -5.42 -13.99
C GLU A 145 -38.55 -3.90 -13.81
N LEU A 146 -37.78 -3.11 -14.55
CA LEU A 146 -37.86 -1.66 -14.47
C LEU A 146 -39.13 -1.16 -15.17
N PRO A 147 -39.89 -0.19 -14.56
CA PRO A 147 -41.10 0.36 -15.18
C PRO A 147 -40.84 0.80 -16.61
N SER A 148 -41.56 0.21 -17.55
CA SER A 148 -41.30 0.40 -18.99
C SER A 148 -42.56 0.89 -19.74
N GLU A 149 -43.42 1.71 -19.12
CA GLU A 149 -44.62 2.22 -19.77
C GLU A 149 -44.33 3.54 -20.50
N GLY A 150 -44.86 3.64 -21.73
CA GLY A 150 -44.93 4.86 -22.52
C GLY A 150 -43.58 5.52 -22.87
N ARG A 151 -43.52 6.84 -22.75
CA ARG A 151 -42.34 7.69 -23.04
C ARG A 151 -41.08 7.31 -22.26
N MET A 152 -41.22 6.76 -21.04
CA MET A 152 -40.13 6.34 -20.20
C MET A 152 -39.28 5.21 -20.81
N ARG A 153 -39.91 4.29 -21.57
CA ARG A 153 -39.18 3.23 -22.30
C ARG A 153 -38.29 3.80 -23.39
N GLN A 154 -38.80 4.81 -24.14
CA GLN A 154 -38.04 5.45 -25.21
C GLN A 154 -36.86 6.27 -24.63
N VAL A 155 -37.11 7.06 -23.58
CA VAL A 155 -36.08 7.84 -22.90
C VAL A 155 -35.00 6.95 -22.33
N ARG A 156 -35.36 5.83 -21.69
CA ARG A 156 -34.37 4.84 -21.21
C ARG A 156 -33.60 4.19 -22.34
N GLY A 157 -34.25 3.79 -23.42
CA GLY A 157 -33.58 3.22 -24.57
C GLY A 157 -32.56 4.20 -25.18
N ALA A 158 -32.96 5.45 -25.31
CA ALA A 158 -32.10 6.53 -25.78
C ALA A 158 -30.95 6.81 -24.80
N ALA A 159 -31.21 6.88 -23.50
CA ALA A 159 -30.18 7.10 -22.48
C ALA A 159 -29.16 5.95 -22.42
N LEU A 160 -29.64 4.70 -22.50
CA LEU A 160 -28.74 3.54 -22.54
C LEU A 160 -27.92 3.53 -23.85
N GLY A 161 -28.56 3.83 -24.99
CA GLY A 161 -27.87 3.97 -26.26
C GLY A 161 -26.83 5.08 -26.24
N ALA A 162 -27.15 6.23 -25.67
CA ALA A 162 -26.20 7.34 -25.49
C ALA A 162 -25.04 6.96 -24.54
N ALA A 163 -25.33 6.28 -23.44
CA ALA A 163 -24.27 5.81 -22.50
C ALA A 163 -23.34 4.77 -23.12
N LEU A 164 -23.85 3.91 -24.01
CA LEU A 164 -23.02 2.94 -24.76
C LEU A 164 -22.27 3.62 -25.91
N ALA A 165 -22.90 4.58 -26.59
CA ALA A 165 -22.30 5.29 -27.71
C ALA A 165 -21.21 6.28 -27.24
N PHE A 166 -21.36 6.88 -26.05
CA PHE A 166 -20.47 7.91 -25.55
C PHE A 166 -18.99 7.49 -25.51
N PRO A 167 -18.59 6.37 -24.90
CA PRO A 167 -17.19 5.95 -24.92
C PRO A 167 -16.72 5.62 -26.35
N LEU A 168 -17.56 5.07 -27.20
CA LEU A 168 -17.25 4.80 -28.61
C LEU A 168 -17.03 6.09 -29.38
N LEU A 169 -17.88 7.10 -29.19
CA LEU A 169 -17.72 8.42 -29.80
C LEU A 169 -16.42 9.09 -29.37
N VAL A 170 -16.04 8.96 -28.10
CA VAL A 170 -14.79 9.52 -27.59
C VAL A 170 -13.58 8.80 -28.22
N VAL A 171 -13.60 7.47 -28.28
CA VAL A 171 -12.52 6.69 -28.89
C VAL A 171 -12.41 6.97 -30.40
N PHE A 172 -13.50 6.85 -31.14
CA PHE A 172 -13.49 7.11 -32.59
C PHE A 172 -13.24 8.57 -32.91
N GLY A 173 -13.81 9.50 -32.14
CA GLY A 173 -13.54 10.92 -32.26
C GLY A 173 -12.05 11.24 -32.09
N GLY A 174 -11.42 10.66 -31.05
CA GLY A 174 -9.98 10.80 -30.83
C GLY A 174 -9.14 10.20 -31.97
N LEU A 175 -9.49 9.02 -32.46
CA LEU A 175 -8.81 8.40 -33.61
C LEU A 175 -8.96 9.25 -34.87
N PHE A 176 -10.14 9.78 -35.18
CA PHE A 176 -10.35 10.59 -36.36
C PHE A 176 -9.64 11.93 -36.26
N THR A 177 -9.64 12.56 -35.09
CA THR A 177 -8.89 13.80 -34.81
C THR A 177 -7.38 13.58 -35.00
N SER A 178 -6.86 12.42 -34.61
CA SER A 178 -5.46 12.07 -34.78
C SER A 178 -5.11 11.72 -36.23
N ALA A 179 -6.06 11.19 -37.00
CA ALA A 179 -5.87 10.75 -38.37
C ALA A 179 -6.01 11.89 -39.40
N ASP A 180 -6.86 12.90 -39.12
CA ASP A 180 -7.15 14.01 -40.02
C ASP A 180 -7.12 15.35 -39.27
N SER A 181 -6.16 16.20 -39.65
CA SER A 181 -5.98 17.54 -39.06
C SER A 181 -7.14 18.50 -39.36
N VAL A 182 -7.85 18.33 -40.50
CA VAL A 182 -9.00 19.16 -40.86
C VAL A 182 -10.19 18.78 -39.98
N PHE A 183 -10.44 17.48 -39.79
CA PHE A 183 -11.43 17.01 -38.85
C PHE A 183 -11.13 17.49 -37.43
N GLY A 184 -9.86 17.41 -36.98
CA GLY A 184 -9.40 17.92 -35.68
C GLY A 184 -9.70 19.41 -35.49
N THR A 185 -9.42 20.27 -36.48
CA THR A 185 -9.67 21.72 -36.38
C THR A 185 -11.17 22.05 -36.37
N VAL A 186 -11.99 21.33 -37.15
CA VAL A 186 -13.46 21.51 -37.16
C VAL A 186 -14.06 21.14 -35.81
N VAL A 187 -13.67 20.00 -35.25
CA VAL A 187 -14.17 19.54 -33.95
C VAL A 187 -13.70 20.42 -32.80
N ALA A 188 -12.41 20.81 -32.77
CA ALA A 188 -11.90 21.74 -31.78
C ALA A 188 -12.59 23.11 -31.85
N GLY A 189 -12.84 23.61 -33.05
CA GLY A 189 -13.59 24.86 -33.23
C GLY A 189 -15.09 24.78 -32.88
N ALA A 190 -15.70 23.61 -33.02
CA ALA A 190 -17.12 23.42 -32.72
C ALA A 190 -17.41 23.16 -31.24
N PHE A 191 -16.49 22.49 -30.51
CA PHE A 191 -16.74 21.99 -29.15
C PHE A 191 -15.70 22.45 -28.12
N ASP A 192 -14.59 23.05 -28.52
CA ASP A 192 -13.45 23.43 -27.65
C ASP A 192 -13.00 22.26 -26.73
N VAL A 193 -13.01 21.03 -27.28
CA VAL A 193 -12.78 19.78 -26.53
C VAL A 193 -11.48 19.13 -26.96
N ASP A 194 -10.57 18.94 -26.01
CA ASP A 194 -9.44 18.03 -26.18
C ASP A 194 -9.91 16.58 -25.99
N PHE A 195 -9.92 15.82 -27.09
CA PHE A 195 -10.34 14.42 -27.08
C PHE A 195 -9.43 13.53 -26.19
N GLY A 196 -8.14 13.85 -26.07
CA GLY A 196 -7.22 13.14 -25.19
C GLY A 196 -7.61 13.31 -23.73
N ASP A 197 -7.95 14.53 -23.38
CA ASP A 197 -8.42 14.88 -22.04
C ASP A 197 -9.76 14.25 -21.73
N LEU A 198 -10.74 14.35 -22.65
CA LEU A 198 -12.05 13.71 -22.52
C LEU A 198 -11.93 12.18 -22.38
N LEU A 199 -11.12 11.55 -23.22
CA LEU A 199 -10.86 10.11 -23.13
C LEU A 199 -10.28 9.71 -21.78
N SER A 200 -9.33 10.49 -21.26
CA SER A 200 -8.74 10.24 -19.95
C SER A 200 -9.76 10.35 -18.80
N HIS A 201 -10.71 11.31 -18.88
CA HIS A 201 -11.83 11.43 -17.94
C HIS A 201 -12.76 10.22 -18.00
N VAL A 202 -13.16 9.81 -19.20
CA VAL A 202 -14.02 8.64 -19.40
C VAL A 202 -13.37 7.36 -18.88
N VAL A 203 -12.09 7.16 -19.16
CA VAL A 203 -11.35 5.97 -18.71
C VAL A 203 -11.25 5.95 -17.18
N LEU A 204 -10.85 7.05 -16.56
CA LEU A 204 -10.75 7.12 -15.09
C LEU A 204 -12.10 6.94 -14.41
N PHE A 205 -13.16 7.61 -14.89
CA PHE A 205 -14.52 7.42 -14.43
C PHE A 205 -14.96 5.95 -14.53
N ALA A 206 -14.75 5.33 -15.70
CA ALA A 206 -15.12 3.95 -15.93
C ALA A 206 -14.35 2.97 -15.04
N VAL A 207 -13.04 3.16 -14.89
CA VAL A 207 -12.19 2.33 -14.03
C VAL A 207 -12.63 2.43 -12.57
N TRP A 208 -12.74 3.65 -12.03
CA TRP A 208 -13.17 3.83 -10.64
C TRP A 208 -14.60 3.34 -10.39
N GLY A 209 -15.52 3.66 -11.29
CA GLY A 209 -16.89 3.18 -11.21
C GLY A 209 -16.97 1.65 -11.25
N ALA A 210 -16.28 1.01 -12.18
CA ALA A 210 -16.26 -0.44 -12.31
C ALA A 210 -15.66 -1.13 -11.07
N LEU A 211 -14.54 -0.62 -10.54
CA LEU A 211 -13.89 -1.16 -9.34
C LEU A 211 -14.83 -1.08 -8.13
N VAL A 212 -15.49 0.06 -7.93
CA VAL A 212 -16.44 0.24 -6.81
C VAL A 212 -17.70 -0.62 -6.99
N ALA A 213 -18.26 -0.68 -8.20
CA ALA A 213 -19.41 -1.52 -8.51
C ALA A 213 -19.11 -3.00 -8.25
N GLY A 214 -17.97 -3.48 -8.76
CA GLY A 214 -17.54 -4.85 -8.59
C GLY A 214 -17.27 -5.20 -7.12
N TYR A 215 -16.60 -4.32 -6.40
CA TYR A 215 -16.33 -4.50 -4.97
C TYR A 215 -17.63 -4.61 -4.16
N PHE A 216 -18.55 -3.67 -4.31
CA PHE A 216 -19.83 -3.72 -3.57
C PHE A 216 -20.71 -4.91 -3.97
N ARG A 217 -20.72 -5.27 -5.26
CA ARG A 217 -21.38 -6.49 -5.70
C ARG A 217 -20.83 -7.73 -4.99
N GLY A 218 -19.50 -7.88 -4.99
CA GLY A 218 -18.82 -9.00 -4.34
C GLY A 218 -19.05 -9.04 -2.83
N ALA A 219 -19.14 -7.88 -2.19
CA ALA A 219 -19.36 -7.75 -0.75
C ALA A 219 -20.83 -7.94 -0.33
N LEU A 220 -21.80 -7.47 -1.12
CA LEU A 220 -23.22 -7.36 -0.71
C LEU A 220 -24.15 -8.34 -1.42
N ILE A 221 -23.83 -8.78 -2.65
CA ILE A 221 -24.67 -9.72 -3.40
C ILE A 221 -24.02 -11.12 -3.39
N ARG A 222 -22.92 -11.30 -4.13
CA ARG A 222 -22.23 -12.57 -4.25
C ARG A 222 -20.82 -12.37 -4.79
N SER A 223 -19.84 -12.97 -4.16
CA SER A 223 -18.45 -13.00 -4.69
C SER A 223 -18.35 -13.92 -5.90
N LEU A 224 -17.46 -13.56 -6.84
CA LEU A 224 -17.07 -14.39 -7.97
C LEU A 224 -16.34 -15.66 -7.52
N VAL A 225 -15.58 -15.53 -6.42
CA VAL A 225 -14.89 -16.65 -5.80
C VAL A 225 -15.63 -16.99 -4.51
N PRO A 226 -16.45 -18.04 -4.51
CA PRO A 226 -17.16 -18.46 -3.31
C PRO A 226 -16.15 -18.87 -2.23
N ALA A 227 -16.45 -18.54 -0.97
CA ALA A 227 -15.67 -19.07 0.14
C ALA A 227 -15.73 -20.59 0.07
N SER A 228 -14.58 -21.22 -0.12
CA SER A 228 -14.51 -22.68 0.01
C SER A 228 -14.72 -23.02 1.46
N GLU A 229 -15.94 -23.40 1.82
CA GLU A 229 -16.24 -24.02 3.11
C GLU A 229 -15.69 -25.45 3.17
N GLY A 230 -15.28 -25.96 2.01
CA GLY A 230 -14.62 -27.26 1.87
C GLY A 230 -13.18 -27.19 2.32
N GLU A 231 -12.86 -27.95 3.33
CA GLU A 231 -11.51 -28.34 3.64
C GLU A 231 -10.88 -28.90 2.35
N SER A 232 -10.00 -28.10 1.72
CA SER A 232 -9.22 -28.64 0.61
C SER A 232 -8.50 -29.88 1.13
N GLY A 233 -8.77 -31.05 0.52
CA GLY A 233 -8.28 -32.33 0.96
C GLY A 233 -6.76 -32.56 0.80
N LEU A 234 -6.00 -31.47 0.54
CA LEU A 234 -4.55 -31.46 0.58
C LEU A 234 -4.08 -31.50 2.03
N SER A 235 -3.79 -32.69 2.53
CA SER A 235 -2.99 -32.92 3.71
C SER A 235 -1.76 -33.71 3.30
N LEU A 236 -0.59 -33.23 3.66
CA LEU A 236 0.65 -33.97 3.51
C LEU A 236 0.95 -34.59 4.90
N GLY A 237 1.37 -35.85 4.90
CA GLY A 237 1.83 -36.47 6.12
C GLY A 237 3.04 -35.79 6.74
N ILE A 238 3.36 -36.12 7.99
CA ILE A 238 4.49 -35.48 8.70
C ILE A 238 5.84 -35.72 8.03
N ILE A 239 6.08 -36.83 7.37
CA ILE A 239 7.37 -37.18 6.80
C ILE A 239 7.83 -36.16 5.73
N PRO A 240 7.06 -35.84 4.68
CA PRO A 240 7.47 -34.84 3.70
C PRO A 240 7.71 -33.45 4.32
N VAL A 241 6.84 -33.03 5.23
CA VAL A 241 6.93 -31.70 5.86
C VAL A 241 8.14 -31.64 6.80
N ALA A 242 8.37 -32.68 7.63
CA ALA A 242 9.51 -32.73 8.53
C ALA A 242 10.84 -32.81 7.76
N THR A 243 10.87 -33.58 6.65
CA THR A 243 12.06 -33.64 5.79
C THR A 243 12.36 -32.29 5.18
N ALA A 244 11.36 -31.60 4.61
CA ALA A 244 11.54 -30.27 4.01
C ALA A 244 11.99 -29.24 5.05
N LEU A 245 11.34 -29.18 6.23
CA LEU A 245 11.72 -28.25 7.29
C LEU A 245 13.09 -28.60 7.86
N GLY A 246 13.41 -29.88 8.07
CA GLY A 246 14.72 -30.31 8.58
C GLY A 246 15.87 -29.96 7.63
N LEU A 247 15.66 -30.06 6.31
CA LEU A 247 16.66 -29.59 5.32
C LEU A 247 16.81 -28.07 5.33
N VAL A 248 15.74 -27.33 5.49
CA VAL A 248 15.78 -25.86 5.64
C VAL A 248 16.46 -25.49 6.95
N ASP A 249 16.16 -26.16 8.07
CA ASP A 249 16.83 -25.96 9.36
C ASP A 249 18.34 -26.21 9.25
N LEU A 250 18.73 -27.29 8.58
CA LEU A 250 20.14 -27.61 8.33
C LEU A 250 20.83 -26.51 7.51
N LEU A 251 20.18 -26.04 6.45
CA LEU A 251 20.70 -24.94 5.62
C LEU A 251 20.88 -23.67 6.44
N PHE A 252 19.89 -23.28 7.24
CA PHE A 252 19.98 -22.11 8.12
C PHE A 252 21.04 -22.29 9.19
N LEU A 253 21.17 -23.49 9.78
CA LEU A 253 22.21 -23.80 10.77
C LEU A 253 23.61 -23.63 10.17
N VAL A 254 23.87 -24.24 9.01
CA VAL A 254 25.16 -24.09 8.31
C VAL A 254 25.46 -22.63 8.03
N PHE A 255 24.45 -21.89 7.56
CA PHE A 255 24.61 -20.46 7.29
C PHE A 255 24.93 -19.66 8.57
N VAL A 256 24.20 -19.91 9.67
CA VAL A 256 24.44 -19.27 10.99
C VAL A 256 25.84 -19.59 11.52
N VAL A 257 26.27 -20.86 11.47
CA VAL A 257 27.61 -21.27 11.90
C VAL A 257 28.72 -20.52 11.12
N ILE A 258 28.55 -20.41 9.81
CA ILE A 258 29.47 -19.63 8.97
C ILE A 258 29.43 -18.15 9.37
N GLN A 259 28.25 -17.58 9.59
CA GLN A 259 28.13 -16.17 10.00
C GLN A 259 28.74 -15.87 11.37
N LEU A 260 28.56 -16.73 12.36
CA LEU A 260 29.12 -16.56 13.68
C LEU A 260 30.66 -16.43 13.60
N ARG A 261 31.29 -17.18 12.72
CA ARG A 261 32.72 -17.09 12.48
C ARG A 261 33.18 -15.71 12.02
N TYR A 262 32.36 -15.05 11.18
CA TYR A 262 32.65 -13.67 10.70
C TYR A 262 32.22 -12.60 11.72
N LEU A 263 31.15 -12.82 12.47
CA LEU A 263 30.66 -11.87 13.49
C LEU A 263 31.64 -11.76 14.66
N PHE A 264 32.25 -12.89 15.10
CA PHE A 264 33.20 -12.93 16.22
C PHE A 264 34.67 -12.81 15.78
N GLY A 265 34.98 -12.99 14.48
CA GLY A 265 36.32 -12.93 13.94
C GLY A 265 36.87 -11.52 13.67
N GLY A 266 36.07 -10.50 13.87
CA GLY A 266 36.47 -9.09 13.75
C GLY A 266 36.73 -8.59 12.32
N ALA A 267 36.95 -7.28 12.19
CA ALA A 267 37.21 -6.59 10.93
C ALA A 267 38.41 -7.13 10.13
N THR A 268 39.37 -7.73 10.83
CA THR A 268 40.60 -8.27 10.23
C THR A 268 40.33 -9.47 9.31
N LEU A 269 39.40 -10.34 9.65
CA LEU A 269 39.03 -11.50 8.82
C LEU A 269 38.22 -11.10 7.58
N VAL A 270 37.39 -10.07 7.69
CA VAL A 270 36.59 -9.53 6.57
C VAL A 270 37.50 -8.84 5.54
N LEU A 271 38.49 -8.08 5.99
CA LEU A 271 39.44 -7.40 5.11
C LEU A 271 40.41 -8.39 4.42
N ALA A 272 40.72 -9.51 5.08
CA ALA A 272 41.60 -10.54 4.51
C ALA A 272 40.89 -11.42 3.45
N ALA A 273 39.55 -11.52 3.46
CA ALA A 273 38.81 -12.47 2.65
C ALA A 273 38.41 -11.97 1.26
N GLY A 274 38.65 -10.73 0.87
CA GLY A 274 38.18 -10.32 -0.45
C GLY A 274 38.39 -8.90 -0.96
N GLY A 275 39.23 -8.08 -0.35
CA GLY A 275 39.49 -6.70 -0.86
C GLY A 275 38.28 -5.75 -0.85
N LEU A 276 37.17 -6.16 -0.24
CA LEU A 276 35.95 -5.36 -0.11
C LEU A 276 36.11 -4.41 1.09
N THR A 277 35.62 -3.17 0.92
CA THR A 277 35.47 -2.29 2.08
C THR A 277 34.41 -2.88 3.02
N TYR A 278 34.55 -2.63 4.33
CA TYR A 278 33.61 -3.09 5.34
C TYR A 278 32.16 -2.68 5.05
N ALA A 279 32.00 -1.53 4.44
CA ALA A 279 30.70 -1.00 4.04
C ALA A 279 30.09 -1.68 2.78
N GLU A 280 30.94 -2.16 1.87
CA GLU A 280 30.50 -2.98 0.73
C GLU A 280 30.06 -4.37 1.19
N TYR A 281 30.79 -4.96 2.15
CA TYR A 281 30.38 -6.20 2.80
C TYR A 281 29.02 -6.05 3.51
N ALA A 282 28.81 -4.95 4.24
CA ALA A 282 27.55 -4.68 4.94
C ALA A 282 26.36 -4.53 3.96
N ARG A 283 26.61 -3.98 2.76
CA ARG A 283 25.58 -3.82 1.71
C ARG A 283 25.29 -5.14 0.99
N ARG A 284 26.31 -5.97 0.77
CA ARG A 284 26.19 -7.21 0.02
C ARG A 284 25.46 -8.25 0.85
N GLY A 285 24.43 -8.86 0.28
CA GLY A 285 23.66 -9.92 0.93
C GLY A 285 22.61 -9.46 1.94
N PHE A 286 22.47 -8.15 2.23
CA PHE A 286 21.45 -7.67 3.15
C PHE A 286 20.02 -7.95 2.67
N PHE A 287 19.73 -7.60 1.41
CA PHE A 287 18.38 -7.80 0.84
C PHE A 287 18.05 -9.28 0.70
N GLU A 288 19.03 -10.13 0.42
CA GLU A 288 18.90 -11.58 0.37
C GLU A 288 18.51 -12.15 1.74
N LEU A 289 19.14 -11.64 2.83
CA LEU A 289 18.78 -12.06 4.19
C LEU A 289 17.37 -11.61 4.57
N VAL A 290 16.97 -10.42 4.19
CA VAL A 290 15.59 -9.91 4.41
C VAL A 290 14.60 -10.77 3.63
N THR A 291 14.89 -11.10 2.39
CA THR A 291 14.03 -11.93 1.54
C THR A 291 13.93 -13.36 2.11
N ALA A 292 15.05 -13.97 2.49
CA ALA A 292 15.05 -15.28 3.12
C ALA A 292 14.22 -15.27 4.41
N SER A 293 14.37 -14.22 5.23
CA SER A 293 13.59 -14.06 6.48
C SER A 293 12.09 -13.91 6.19
N ALA A 294 11.72 -13.18 5.15
CA ALA A 294 10.33 -13.02 4.76
C ALA A 294 9.70 -14.33 4.26
N LEU A 295 10.47 -15.19 3.59
CA LEU A 295 10.00 -16.49 3.06
C LEU A 295 9.77 -17.54 4.15
N VAL A 296 10.44 -17.45 5.30
CA VAL A 296 10.26 -18.41 6.40
C VAL A 296 8.82 -18.38 6.93
N LEU A 297 8.19 -17.21 7.04
CA LEU A 297 6.84 -17.11 7.60
C LEU A 297 5.75 -17.77 6.74
N PRO A 298 5.69 -17.54 5.39
CA PRO A 298 4.83 -18.32 4.51
C PRO A 298 5.11 -19.82 4.53
N LEU A 299 6.39 -20.21 4.57
CA LEU A 299 6.79 -21.63 4.69
C LEU A 299 6.22 -22.27 5.97
N LEU A 300 6.43 -21.65 7.13
CA LEU A 300 5.92 -22.15 8.41
C LEU A 300 4.39 -22.14 8.45
N THR A 301 3.75 -21.09 7.92
CA THR A 301 2.28 -21.00 7.87
C THR A 301 1.69 -22.07 6.93
N GLY A 302 2.33 -22.32 5.79
CA GLY A 302 1.96 -23.36 4.84
C GLY A 302 2.15 -24.77 5.41
N ALA A 303 3.29 -25.04 6.06
CA ALA A 303 3.55 -26.31 6.72
C ALA A 303 2.54 -26.59 7.86
N ASP A 304 2.25 -25.58 8.69
CA ASP A 304 1.24 -25.65 9.74
C ASP A 304 -0.16 -25.94 9.17
N TRP A 305 -0.49 -25.35 8.01
CA TRP A 305 -1.75 -25.59 7.31
C TRP A 305 -1.84 -27.01 6.73
N LEU A 306 -0.76 -27.54 6.15
CA LEU A 306 -0.70 -28.90 5.60
C LEU A 306 -0.85 -29.98 6.68
N LEU A 307 -0.39 -29.70 7.91
CA LEU A 307 -0.43 -30.63 9.05
C LEU A 307 -1.66 -30.45 9.94
N ARG A 308 -2.67 -29.70 9.53
CA ARG A 308 -3.82 -29.34 10.40
C ARG A 308 -4.66 -30.53 10.87
N HIS A 309 -4.69 -31.61 10.10
CA HIS A 309 -5.46 -32.82 10.40
C HIS A 309 -4.60 -33.97 10.99
N GLU A 310 -3.32 -33.73 11.20
CA GLU A 310 -2.37 -34.74 11.70
C GLU A 310 -2.49 -34.91 13.23
N PRO A 311 -2.16 -36.14 13.74
CA PRO A 311 -2.12 -36.42 15.15
C PRO A 311 -1.24 -35.49 15.97
N ALA A 312 -1.51 -35.40 17.29
CA ALA A 312 -0.78 -34.49 18.19
C ALA A 312 0.73 -34.74 18.23
N GLU A 313 1.18 -35.98 18.01
CA GLU A 313 2.60 -36.34 17.95
C GLU A 313 3.30 -35.68 16.75
N HIS A 314 2.68 -35.74 15.58
CA HIS A 314 3.18 -35.09 14.36
C HIS A 314 3.24 -33.55 14.49
N GLN A 315 2.25 -32.99 15.19
CA GLN A 315 2.26 -31.54 15.50
C GLN A 315 3.38 -31.17 16.48
N ARG A 316 3.81 -32.06 17.38
CA ARG A 316 4.98 -31.83 18.26
C ARG A 316 6.26 -31.76 17.45
N THR A 317 6.48 -32.72 16.54
CA THR A 317 7.64 -32.70 15.64
C THR A 317 7.70 -31.43 14.82
N PHE A 318 6.57 -31.02 14.21
CA PHE A 318 6.49 -29.73 13.50
C PHE A 318 6.87 -28.54 14.40
N ARG A 319 6.33 -28.47 15.62
CA ARG A 319 6.62 -27.37 16.55
C ARG A 319 8.08 -27.32 16.94
N GLN A 320 8.75 -28.46 17.10
CA GLN A 320 10.18 -28.51 17.40
C GLN A 320 10.99 -27.95 16.23
N LEU A 321 10.78 -28.44 15.01
CA LEU A 321 11.46 -27.93 13.80
C LEU A 321 11.18 -26.44 13.58
N ALA A 322 9.91 -26.02 13.64
CA ALA A 322 9.53 -24.63 13.49
C ALA A 322 10.18 -23.73 14.58
N THR A 323 10.35 -24.22 15.81
CA THR A 323 11.05 -23.49 16.88
C THR A 323 12.52 -23.34 16.55
N VAL A 324 13.19 -24.40 16.08
CA VAL A 324 14.58 -24.35 15.65
C VAL A 324 14.75 -23.32 14.53
N LEU A 325 13.89 -23.38 13.51
CA LEU A 325 13.92 -22.44 12.39
C LEU A 325 13.73 -20.98 12.85
N LEU A 326 12.81 -20.72 13.77
CA LEU A 326 12.57 -19.39 14.32
C LEU A 326 13.76 -18.87 15.12
N LEU A 327 14.46 -19.72 15.88
CA LEU A 327 15.66 -19.34 16.61
C LEU A 327 16.82 -19.05 15.65
N LEU A 328 17.03 -19.87 14.64
CA LEU A 328 18.02 -19.60 13.58
C LEU A 328 17.70 -18.33 12.82
N LEU A 329 16.42 -18.12 12.48
CA LEU A 329 15.92 -16.89 11.86
C LEU A 329 16.22 -15.65 12.72
N ALA A 330 16.02 -15.72 14.04
CA ALA A 330 16.31 -14.62 14.94
C ALA A 330 17.79 -14.24 14.91
N VAL A 331 18.70 -15.22 14.82
CA VAL A 331 20.15 -14.96 14.67
C VAL A 331 20.47 -14.31 13.31
N VAL A 332 19.86 -14.81 12.23
CA VAL A 332 20.03 -14.23 10.88
C VAL A 332 19.54 -12.77 10.86
N MET A 333 18.38 -12.49 11.45
CA MET A 333 17.81 -11.14 11.52
C MET A 333 18.67 -10.21 12.39
N ALA A 334 19.17 -10.69 13.53
CA ALA A 334 20.10 -9.91 14.37
C ALA A 334 21.37 -9.55 13.60
N SER A 335 21.96 -10.50 12.85
CA SER A 335 23.09 -10.25 11.98
C SER A 335 22.80 -9.24 10.88
N ALA A 336 21.62 -9.32 10.25
CA ALA A 336 21.23 -8.38 9.21
C ALA A 336 20.97 -6.96 9.77
N LEU A 337 20.39 -6.85 10.97
CA LEU A 337 20.23 -5.55 11.67
C LEU A 337 21.59 -4.92 12.02
N GLU A 338 22.54 -5.71 12.49
CA GLU A 338 23.89 -5.21 12.78
C GLU A 338 24.60 -4.75 11.50
N ARG A 339 24.49 -5.49 10.39
CA ARG A 339 24.99 -5.04 9.09
C ARG A 339 24.36 -3.72 8.65
N MET A 340 23.04 -3.56 8.82
CA MET A 340 22.35 -2.30 8.51
C MET A 340 22.86 -1.17 9.40
N ARG A 341 23.07 -1.40 10.70
CA ARG A 341 23.62 -0.41 11.63
C ARG A 341 24.99 0.08 11.17
N LEU A 342 25.87 -0.85 10.81
CA LEU A 342 27.20 -0.55 10.29
C LEU A 342 27.13 0.20 8.94
N TYR A 343 26.20 -0.18 8.09
CA TYR A 343 25.99 0.50 6.82
C TYR A 343 25.47 1.94 7.02
N VAL A 344 24.57 2.17 7.97
CA VAL A 344 24.09 3.50 8.34
C VAL A 344 25.23 4.33 8.97
N SER A 345 26.06 3.75 9.81
CA SER A 345 27.22 4.45 10.40
C SER A 345 28.22 4.91 9.35
N ALA A 346 28.48 4.10 8.31
CA ALA A 346 29.42 4.43 7.24
C ALA A 346 28.87 5.44 6.22
N TYR A 347 27.60 5.29 5.81
CA TYR A 347 27.02 6.04 4.68
C TYR A 347 25.87 6.98 5.04
N GLY A 348 25.48 7.06 6.31
CA GLY A 348 24.33 7.82 6.77
C GLY A 348 23.01 7.06 6.60
N LEU A 349 21.95 7.65 7.12
CA LEU A 349 20.59 7.12 7.00
C LEU A 349 19.96 7.58 5.69
N SER A 350 19.27 6.66 5.01
CA SER A 350 18.43 6.98 3.82
C SER A 350 17.06 6.34 3.96
N GLU A 351 16.11 6.77 3.13
CA GLU A 351 14.74 6.21 3.11
C GLU A 351 14.78 4.68 3.05
N ILE A 352 15.50 4.11 2.07
CA ILE A 352 15.56 2.66 1.88
C ILE A 352 16.11 1.93 3.12
N ARG A 353 17.11 2.50 3.82
CA ARG A 353 17.70 1.91 5.03
C ARG A 353 16.76 1.98 6.21
N LEU A 354 16.06 3.10 6.37
CA LEU A 354 15.08 3.29 7.44
C LEU A 354 13.89 2.34 7.26
N TYR A 355 13.28 2.31 6.06
CA TYR A 355 12.14 1.45 5.79
C TYR A 355 12.49 -0.05 5.80
N SER A 356 13.67 -0.43 5.32
CA SER A 356 14.18 -1.80 5.44
C SER A 356 14.36 -2.22 6.89
N THR A 357 14.88 -1.33 7.73
CA THR A 357 15.01 -1.59 9.18
C THR A 357 13.63 -1.76 9.83
N ALA A 358 12.68 -0.89 9.51
CA ALA A 358 11.31 -0.99 10.01
C ALA A 358 10.63 -2.30 9.55
N PHE A 359 10.83 -2.70 8.30
CA PHE A 359 10.32 -3.96 7.77
C PHE A 359 10.93 -5.18 8.47
N MET A 360 12.22 -5.17 8.74
CA MET A 360 12.88 -6.24 9.51
C MET A 360 12.33 -6.34 10.94
N LEU A 361 12.13 -5.21 11.62
CA LEU A 361 11.51 -5.20 12.95
C LEU A 361 10.08 -5.71 12.91
N TYR A 362 9.32 -5.39 11.85
CA TYR A 362 8.01 -5.96 11.61
C TYR A 362 8.09 -7.48 11.44
N LEU A 363 8.98 -8.01 10.60
CA LEU A 363 9.17 -9.45 10.41
C LEU A 363 9.59 -10.15 11.72
N ALA A 364 10.48 -9.55 12.50
CA ALA A 364 10.88 -10.09 13.80
C ALA A 364 9.69 -10.21 14.76
N GLY A 365 8.85 -9.16 14.81
CA GLY A 365 7.62 -9.19 15.59
C GLY A 365 6.63 -10.24 15.09
N VAL A 366 6.46 -10.42 13.77
CA VAL A 366 5.61 -11.46 13.20
C VAL A 366 6.13 -12.86 13.52
N ALA A 367 7.46 -13.08 13.45
CA ALA A 367 8.09 -14.34 13.83
C ALA A 367 7.88 -14.67 15.32
N ALA A 368 8.08 -13.68 16.20
CA ALA A 368 7.79 -13.82 17.62
C ALA A 368 6.30 -14.10 17.88
N TRP A 369 5.40 -13.42 17.16
CA TRP A 369 3.96 -13.63 17.26
C TRP A 369 3.54 -15.03 16.75
N PHE A 370 4.21 -15.54 15.71
CA PHE A 370 4.01 -16.91 15.24
C PHE A 370 4.37 -17.91 16.33
N GLY A 371 5.54 -17.77 16.95
CA GLY A 371 5.99 -18.58 18.08
C GLY A 371 5.02 -18.52 19.26
N TRP A 372 4.48 -17.32 19.57
CA TRP A 372 3.54 -17.14 20.67
C TRP A 372 2.15 -17.73 20.39
N THR A 373 1.69 -17.73 19.16
CA THR A 373 0.33 -18.11 18.80
C THR A 373 0.26 -19.46 18.11
N ALA A 374 0.83 -19.62 16.91
CA ALA A 374 0.72 -20.80 16.09
C ALA A 374 1.34 -22.03 16.77
N LEU A 375 2.57 -21.90 17.32
CA LEU A 375 3.22 -23.01 18.01
C LEU A 375 2.53 -23.41 19.32
N ARG A 376 1.72 -22.52 19.91
CA ARG A 376 0.88 -22.81 21.10
C ARG A 376 -0.52 -23.29 20.75
N GLY A 377 -0.78 -23.59 19.46
CA GLY A 377 -2.09 -24.08 18.99
C GLY A 377 -3.15 -22.99 18.81
N GLN A 378 -2.79 -21.71 18.97
CA GLN A 378 -3.72 -20.57 18.81
C GLN A 378 -3.68 -20.00 17.38
N ARG A 379 -3.66 -20.86 16.37
CA ARG A 379 -3.54 -20.53 14.94
C ARG A 379 -4.50 -19.43 14.48
N ARG A 380 -5.72 -19.44 15.04
CA ARG A 380 -6.78 -18.48 14.70
C ARG A 380 -6.47 -17.03 15.10
N ARG A 381 -5.52 -16.80 16.00
CA ARG A 381 -5.11 -15.45 16.43
C ARG A 381 -3.98 -14.89 15.59
N PHE A 382 -3.24 -15.73 14.87
CA PHE A 382 -2.03 -15.35 14.16
C PHE A 382 -2.29 -14.26 13.13
N ALA A 383 -3.16 -14.51 12.15
CA ALA A 383 -3.39 -13.59 11.04
C ALA A 383 -3.91 -12.22 11.47
N PHE A 384 -4.86 -12.20 12.41
CA PHE A 384 -5.35 -10.93 12.95
C PHE A 384 -4.23 -10.13 13.66
N GLY A 385 -3.38 -10.81 14.44
CA GLY A 385 -2.25 -10.16 15.09
C GLY A 385 -1.21 -9.61 14.12
N VAL A 386 -0.94 -10.30 13.02
CA VAL A 386 -0.06 -9.82 11.93
C VAL A 386 -0.60 -8.53 11.32
N LEU A 387 -1.90 -8.46 11.04
CA LEU A 387 -2.55 -7.25 10.52
C LEU A 387 -2.44 -6.08 11.51
N VAL A 388 -2.79 -6.31 12.77
CA VAL A 388 -2.71 -5.27 13.81
C VAL A 388 -1.28 -4.76 13.96
N GLN A 389 -0.30 -5.67 13.98
CA GLN A 389 1.12 -5.30 14.06
C GLN A 389 1.56 -4.46 12.86
N GLY A 390 1.10 -4.79 11.65
CA GLY A 390 1.38 -3.99 10.45
C GLY A 390 0.88 -2.55 10.58
N PHE A 391 -0.35 -2.36 11.06
CA PHE A 391 -0.91 -1.04 11.29
C PHE A 391 -0.24 -0.28 12.46
N VAL A 392 0.20 -0.99 13.50
CA VAL A 392 0.98 -0.38 14.60
C VAL A 392 2.34 0.12 14.09
N VAL A 393 3.03 -0.67 13.26
CA VAL A 393 4.31 -0.27 12.66
C VAL A 393 4.10 0.92 11.71
N LEU A 394 3.07 0.88 10.87
CA LEU A 394 2.74 1.99 9.97
C LEU A 394 2.43 3.28 10.75
N GLY A 395 1.59 3.20 11.77
CA GLY A 395 1.32 4.34 12.67
C GLY A 395 2.57 4.84 13.38
N GLY A 396 3.44 3.94 13.83
CA GLY A 396 4.73 4.26 14.42
C GLY A 396 5.65 5.04 13.46
N LEU A 397 5.68 4.65 12.19
CA LEU A 397 6.44 5.37 11.14
C LEU A 397 5.87 6.77 10.90
N HIS A 398 4.55 6.96 10.90
CA HIS A 398 3.94 8.29 10.80
C HIS A 398 4.30 9.19 11.98
N LEU A 399 4.31 8.65 13.20
CA LEU A 399 4.72 9.39 14.41
C LEU A 399 6.21 9.73 14.38
N LEU A 400 7.04 8.81 13.90
CA LEU A 400 8.50 8.97 13.81
C LEU A 400 8.90 10.09 12.84
N ASN A 401 8.14 10.33 11.78
CA ASN A 401 8.48 11.24 10.68
C ASN A 401 9.82 10.87 10.03
N PRO A 402 9.85 9.86 9.15
CA PRO A 402 11.07 9.28 8.59
C PRO A 402 12.04 10.30 8.00
N ASP A 403 11.55 11.22 7.17
CA ASP A 403 12.40 12.19 6.50
C ASP A 403 13.06 13.17 7.48
N ALA A 404 12.33 13.59 8.50
CA ALA A 404 12.89 14.41 9.57
C ALA A 404 13.94 13.64 10.39
N VAL A 405 13.74 12.33 10.63
CA VAL A 405 14.70 11.46 11.31
C VAL A 405 15.96 11.28 10.46
N ILE A 406 15.81 11.03 9.16
CA ILE A 406 16.94 10.91 8.22
C ILE A 406 17.82 12.15 8.29
N VAL A 407 17.20 13.33 8.17
CA VAL A 407 17.95 14.61 8.21
C VAL A 407 18.65 14.78 9.58
N ARG A 408 17.94 14.56 10.71
CA ARG A 408 18.54 14.69 12.06
C ARG A 408 19.70 13.74 12.26
N THR A 409 19.54 12.47 11.88
CA THR A 409 20.58 11.44 12.03
C THR A 409 21.81 11.80 11.21
N ASN A 410 21.64 12.24 9.96
CA ASN A 410 22.74 12.60 9.09
C ASN A 410 23.46 13.88 9.53
N LEU A 411 22.74 14.85 10.10
CA LEU A 411 23.35 16.06 10.69
C LEU A 411 24.13 15.80 11.98
N ALA A 412 23.74 14.81 12.75
CA ALA A 412 24.40 14.45 14.01
C ALA A 412 25.71 13.66 13.80
N ARG A 413 26.01 13.23 12.57
CA ARG A 413 27.24 12.47 12.27
C ARG A 413 28.46 13.37 12.28
N PRO A 414 29.62 12.88 12.80
CA PRO A 414 30.87 13.62 12.71
C PRO A 414 31.26 13.87 11.23
N PRO A 415 31.71 15.09 10.88
CA PRO A 415 32.04 15.43 9.48
C PRO A 415 33.31 14.72 8.96
N VAL A 416 34.05 14.02 9.83
CA VAL A 416 35.36 13.46 9.52
C VAL A 416 35.33 12.35 8.47
N GLU A 417 34.24 11.57 8.39
CA GLU A 417 34.15 10.43 7.46
C GLU A 417 33.49 10.81 6.12
N ARG A 418 32.44 11.60 6.14
CA ARG A 418 31.77 12.15 4.93
C ARG A 418 31.03 13.44 5.26
N PRO A 419 31.13 14.47 4.37
CA PRO A 419 30.37 15.70 4.53
C PRO A 419 28.85 15.43 4.44
N PHE A 420 28.06 16.34 5.01
CA PHE A 420 26.61 16.27 4.94
C PHE A 420 26.11 16.38 3.50
N ASP A 421 25.33 15.39 3.02
CA ASP A 421 24.76 15.42 1.68
C ASP A 421 23.53 16.33 1.65
N GLY A 422 23.78 17.61 1.37
CA GLY A 422 22.74 18.64 1.28
C GLY A 422 21.78 18.40 0.11
N TRP A 423 22.25 17.80 -0.98
CA TRP A 423 21.42 17.51 -2.14
C TRP A 423 20.38 16.43 -1.82
N TYR A 424 20.83 15.31 -1.24
CA TYR A 424 19.94 14.23 -0.82
C TYR A 424 18.94 14.72 0.24
N ALA A 425 19.42 15.45 1.25
CA ALA A 425 18.54 15.97 2.31
C ALA A 425 17.46 16.92 1.78
N ALA A 426 17.79 17.76 0.78
CA ALA A 426 16.81 18.65 0.15
C ALA A 426 15.96 17.98 -0.94
N SER A 427 16.25 16.73 -1.32
CA SER A 427 15.41 15.92 -2.21
C SER A 427 14.31 15.17 -1.49
N LEU A 428 14.39 15.03 -0.16
CA LEU A 428 13.36 14.41 0.68
C LEU A 428 12.04 15.18 0.62
N SER A 429 10.96 14.61 1.16
CA SER A 429 9.64 15.22 1.12
C SER A 429 9.54 16.54 1.92
N ALA A 430 8.38 17.17 1.85
CA ALA A 430 8.07 18.38 2.61
C ALA A 430 8.20 18.19 4.15
N ASP A 431 8.15 16.95 4.63
CA ASP A 431 8.36 16.63 6.04
C ASP A 431 9.79 16.95 6.55
N ALA A 432 10.78 16.96 5.67
CA ALA A 432 12.16 17.29 6.01
C ALA A 432 12.42 18.81 6.14
N VAL A 433 11.62 19.64 5.47
CA VAL A 433 11.84 21.11 5.36
C VAL A 433 11.99 21.80 6.72
N PRO A 434 11.15 21.58 7.73
CA PRO A 434 11.29 22.27 9.00
C PRO A 434 12.59 21.94 9.74
N VAL A 435 13.11 20.71 9.56
CA VAL A 435 14.37 20.29 10.19
C VAL A 435 15.55 20.89 9.44
N LEU A 436 15.53 20.87 8.11
CA LEU A 436 16.56 21.47 7.27
C LEU A 436 16.71 22.97 7.52
N LEU A 437 15.60 23.73 7.56
CA LEU A 437 15.64 25.17 7.82
C LEU A 437 16.18 25.51 9.21
N ARG A 438 15.88 24.70 10.22
CA ARG A 438 16.46 24.88 11.58
C ARG A 438 17.96 24.62 11.62
N ALA A 439 18.43 23.63 10.85
CA ALA A 439 19.85 23.29 10.78
C ALA A 439 20.63 24.23 9.84
N TYR A 440 19.97 24.88 8.90
CA TYR A 440 20.55 25.67 7.81
C TYR A 440 21.67 26.63 8.25
N PRO A 441 21.54 27.42 9.36
CA PRO A 441 22.59 28.34 9.80
C PRO A 441 23.89 27.64 10.23
N ARG A 442 23.84 26.35 10.55
CA ARG A 442 24.95 25.54 11.07
C ARG A 442 25.65 24.75 9.98
N LEU A 443 25.11 24.71 8.77
CA LEU A 443 25.69 24.01 7.64
C LEU A 443 26.94 24.75 7.12
N ASP A 444 27.91 24.00 6.58
CA ASP A 444 29.02 24.58 5.84
C ASP A 444 28.53 25.27 4.54
N ALA A 445 29.40 26.08 3.93
CA ALA A 445 29.03 26.89 2.75
C ALA A 445 28.53 26.02 1.58
N THR A 446 29.15 24.88 1.35
CA THR A 446 28.79 23.95 0.25
C THR A 446 27.44 23.32 0.49
N ALA A 447 27.19 22.80 1.68
CA ALA A 447 25.91 22.23 2.06
C ALA A 447 24.80 23.28 2.07
N ARG A 448 25.04 24.51 2.56
CA ARG A 448 24.07 25.60 2.52
C ARG A 448 23.61 25.90 1.10
N CYS A 449 24.56 26.08 0.21
CA CYS A 449 24.30 26.35 -1.19
C CYS A 449 23.47 25.25 -1.87
N THR A 450 23.83 23.98 -1.70
CA THR A 450 23.07 22.84 -2.28
C THR A 450 21.69 22.69 -1.67
N VAL A 451 21.56 22.88 -0.37
CA VAL A 451 20.26 22.86 0.34
C VAL A 451 19.38 24.02 -0.11
N ALA A 452 19.93 25.25 -0.24
CA ALA A 452 19.19 26.41 -0.73
C ALA A 452 18.59 26.16 -2.12
N ALA A 453 19.41 25.67 -3.05
CA ALA A 453 18.95 25.33 -4.41
C ALA A 453 17.84 24.25 -4.41
N GLY A 454 17.97 23.23 -3.59
CA GLY A 454 16.96 22.17 -3.43
C GLY A 454 15.65 22.69 -2.84
N LEU A 455 15.71 23.47 -1.78
CA LEU A 455 14.55 24.05 -1.11
C LEU A 455 13.79 25.05 -2.00
N LEU A 456 14.49 25.84 -2.81
CA LEU A 456 13.86 26.74 -3.78
C LEU A 456 13.14 25.97 -4.89
N ARG A 457 13.72 24.87 -5.40
CA ARG A 457 13.01 23.99 -6.34
C ARG A 457 11.76 23.37 -5.71
N GLN A 458 11.87 22.93 -4.45
CA GLN A 458 10.72 22.40 -3.71
C GLN A 458 9.62 23.43 -3.49
N ARG A 459 10.00 24.68 -3.17
CA ARG A 459 9.07 25.82 -3.08
C ARG A 459 8.30 26.01 -4.38
N ALA A 460 9.00 26.07 -5.53
CA ALA A 460 8.35 26.24 -6.83
C ALA A 460 7.29 25.18 -7.10
N ARG A 461 7.59 23.90 -6.79
CA ARG A 461 6.61 22.80 -6.90
C ARG A 461 5.41 22.98 -5.97
N LEU A 462 5.65 23.41 -4.73
CA LEU A 462 4.59 23.59 -3.73
C LEU A 462 3.71 24.80 -4.02
N ASP A 463 4.22 25.84 -4.68
CA ASP A 463 3.45 27.03 -5.03
C ASP A 463 2.40 26.78 -6.11
N HIS A 464 2.63 25.80 -6.99
CA HIS A 464 1.70 25.36 -8.03
C HIS A 464 0.86 24.13 -7.64
N ALA A 465 0.89 23.70 -6.38
CA ALA A 465 0.15 22.51 -5.95
C ALA A 465 -1.36 22.74 -5.99
N ASP A 466 -2.08 21.75 -6.53
CA ASP A 466 -3.54 21.72 -6.55
C ASP A 466 -4.10 21.63 -5.12
N TRP A 467 -5.24 22.27 -4.83
CA TRP A 467 -5.91 22.20 -3.52
C TRP A 467 -6.30 20.77 -3.11
N ARG A 468 -6.60 19.90 -4.09
CA ARG A 468 -6.90 18.48 -3.88
C ARG A 468 -5.72 17.70 -3.30
N SER A 469 -4.52 18.16 -3.61
CA SER A 469 -3.27 17.64 -3.05
C SER A 469 -2.94 18.24 -1.67
N TRP A 470 -3.84 18.99 -1.03
CA TRP A 470 -3.54 19.61 0.26
C TRP A 470 -3.10 18.58 1.31
N ASN A 471 -2.06 18.93 2.06
CA ASN A 471 -1.44 18.11 3.08
C ASN A 471 -0.76 19.04 4.08
N PHE A 472 -0.81 18.70 5.35
CA PHE A 472 -0.28 19.55 6.43
C PHE A 472 1.23 19.80 6.30
N ALA A 473 2.01 18.77 5.95
CA ALA A 473 3.45 18.89 5.76
C ALA A 473 3.78 19.85 4.61
N ARG A 474 3.12 19.71 3.43
CA ARG A 474 3.28 20.61 2.27
C ARG A 474 2.87 22.03 2.60
N HIS A 475 1.74 22.20 3.29
CA HIS A 475 1.27 23.53 3.70
C HIS A 475 2.30 24.21 4.62
N THR A 476 2.81 23.49 5.62
CA THR A 476 3.81 24.00 6.55
C THR A 476 5.13 24.33 5.84
N ALA A 477 5.60 23.42 4.98
CA ALA A 477 6.82 23.64 4.19
C ALA A 477 6.68 24.85 3.28
N ARG A 478 5.55 24.98 2.55
CA ARG A 478 5.27 26.11 1.67
C ARG A 478 5.34 27.44 2.42
N ARG A 479 4.73 27.54 3.59
CA ARG A 479 4.78 28.75 4.42
C ARG A 479 6.21 29.08 4.83
N LEU A 480 6.94 28.11 5.41
CA LEU A 480 8.31 28.31 5.87
C LEU A 480 9.27 28.70 4.73
N LEU A 481 9.11 28.09 3.56
CA LEU A 481 9.95 28.39 2.39
C LEU A 481 9.66 29.76 1.78
N ARG A 482 8.42 30.25 1.88
CA ARG A 482 8.08 31.62 1.48
C ARG A 482 8.72 32.64 2.41
N ASP A 483 8.64 32.43 3.73
CA ASP A 483 9.20 33.32 4.75
C ASP A 483 10.74 33.42 4.64
N GLN A 484 11.41 32.34 4.21
CA GLN A 484 12.88 32.28 4.09
C GLN A 484 13.41 32.49 2.66
N ALA A 485 12.54 32.79 1.70
CA ALA A 485 12.89 32.85 0.28
C ALA A 485 14.04 33.80 -0.04
N ALA A 486 13.98 35.03 0.46
CA ALA A 486 15.01 36.05 0.22
C ALA A 486 16.39 35.54 0.68
N ARG A 487 16.47 34.97 1.86
CA ARG A 487 17.70 34.39 2.42
C ARG A 487 18.23 33.25 1.57
N LEU A 488 17.35 32.31 1.16
CA LEU A 488 17.76 31.18 0.32
C LEU A 488 18.29 31.62 -1.04
N HIS A 489 17.78 32.70 -1.62
CA HIS A 489 18.28 33.26 -2.88
C HIS A 489 19.68 33.86 -2.75
N THR A 490 20.02 34.49 -1.63
CA THR A 490 21.34 35.07 -1.43
C THR A 490 22.46 34.07 -1.24
N GLU A 491 22.10 32.81 -0.89
CA GLU A 491 23.06 31.75 -0.60
C GLU A 491 23.15 30.67 -1.71
N LEU A 492 22.67 31.01 -2.93
CA LEU A 492 22.81 30.10 -4.08
C LEU A 492 24.26 29.95 -4.49
N CYS A 493 24.62 28.74 -4.92
CA CYS A 493 25.96 28.49 -5.47
C CYS A 493 26.21 29.39 -6.69
N PRO A 494 27.38 30.03 -6.83
CA PRO A 494 27.77 30.63 -8.08
C PRO A 494 27.75 29.55 -9.19
N VAL A 495 27.05 29.85 -10.29
CA VAL A 495 26.99 28.94 -11.44
C VAL A 495 28.44 28.78 -11.95
N ARG A 496 29.03 27.62 -11.77
CA ARG A 496 30.28 27.29 -12.48
C ARG A 496 29.88 27.07 -13.93
N HIS A 497 30.12 28.10 -14.77
CA HIS A 497 30.17 27.95 -16.22
C HIS A 497 31.36 27.04 -16.52
N SER A 498 31.11 25.75 -16.78
CA SER A 498 32.10 24.83 -17.34
C SER A 498 31.98 24.79 -18.83
#